data_e485ac68746c91723304ecf407527fea
#
_entry.id   e485ac68746c91723304ecf407527fea
#
_cell.length_a   1.000
_cell.length_b   1.000
_cell.length_c   1.000
_cell.angle_alpha   90.00
_cell.angle_beta   90.00
_cell.angle_gamma   90.00
#
_symmetry.space_group_name_H-M   'P 1'
#
loop_
_entity.id
_entity.type
_entity.pdbx_description
1 polymer ?
#
loop_
_entity_poly.entity_id
_entity_poly.type
_entity_poly.pdbx_seq_one_letter_code
_entity_poly.pdbx_strand_id
1 'polypeptide(L)'
;MRASGLVDGAIAGAVGSAALNVVSYLDMVVRARPASSTPDETARRLAETAHVDLGPEDRAANRRSGLGPVLGYGMGIAVGALVGALAGGRRASLSVGPVLLGGTVMAISDGSMTALGVTDPRTWRRSDWVADFVPHLAYGVAAAATWNRLRPPSGRGCR
;
A
#
# COMPACT_ATOMS: atom_id res chain seq x y z
N MET A 1 4.44 3.72 22.83
CA MET A 1 3.57 3.76 21.61
C MET A 1 2.19 4.28 22.04
N ARG A 2 1.65 5.32 21.40
CA ARG A 2 0.31 5.82 21.73
C ARG A 2 -0.71 5.04 20.87
N ALA A 3 -1.68 4.39 21.50
CA ALA A 3 -2.74 3.65 20.81
C ALA A 3 -3.46 4.49 19.72
N SER A 4 -3.65 5.78 19.98
CA SER A 4 -4.18 6.73 19.00
C SER A 4 -3.33 6.86 17.73
N GLY A 5 -1.98 6.76 17.84
CA GLY A 5 -1.10 6.84 16.68
C GLY A 5 -1.25 5.65 15.74
N LEU A 6 -1.43 4.46 16.29
CA LEU A 6 -1.64 3.23 15.54
C LEU A 6 -2.97 3.27 14.76
N VAL A 7 -4.05 3.67 15.43
CA VAL A 7 -5.39 3.75 14.81
C VAL A 7 -5.42 4.83 13.73
N ASP A 8 -4.93 6.04 14.02
CA ASP A 8 -4.88 7.14 13.05
C ASP A 8 -4.03 6.75 11.83
N GLY A 9 -2.91 6.05 12.08
CA GLY A 9 -2.05 5.51 11.02
C GLY A 9 -2.73 4.44 10.19
N ALA A 10 -3.50 3.54 10.81
CA ALA A 10 -4.28 2.53 10.10
C ALA A 10 -5.35 3.18 9.19
N ILE A 11 -6.05 4.19 9.69
CA ILE A 11 -7.03 4.97 8.90
C ILE A 11 -6.33 5.67 7.73
N ALA A 12 -5.20 6.33 7.99
CA ALA A 12 -4.42 6.98 6.94
C ALA A 12 -3.93 5.97 5.89
N GLY A 13 -3.48 4.79 6.31
CA GLY A 13 -3.08 3.70 5.42
C GLY A 13 -4.23 3.17 4.57
N ALA A 14 -5.42 3.02 5.15
CA ALA A 14 -6.62 2.60 4.40
C ALA A 14 -6.99 3.61 3.31
N VAL A 15 -6.98 4.91 3.62
CA VAL A 15 -7.22 5.99 2.64
C VAL A 15 -6.12 6.03 1.59
N GLY A 16 -4.86 5.83 1.99
CA GLY A 16 -3.73 5.70 1.07
C GLY A 16 -3.92 4.54 0.09
N SER A 17 -4.29 3.36 0.59
CA SER A 17 -4.56 2.18 -0.26
C SER A 17 -5.71 2.42 -1.24
N ALA A 18 -6.77 3.10 -0.81
CA ALA A 18 -7.85 3.49 -1.70
C ALA A 18 -7.37 4.41 -2.83
N ALA A 19 -6.55 5.43 -2.51
CA ALA A 19 -6.00 6.35 -3.50
C ALA A 19 -5.05 5.62 -4.48
N LEU A 20 -4.20 4.71 -4.00
CA LEU A 20 -3.34 3.86 -4.82
C LEU A 20 -4.16 3.08 -5.84
N ASN A 21 -5.22 2.39 -5.38
CA ASN A 21 -6.07 1.59 -6.26
C ASN A 21 -6.81 2.44 -7.29
N VAL A 22 -7.34 3.61 -6.90
CA VAL A 22 -8.00 4.54 -7.84
C VAL A 22 -7.03 4.96 -8.94
N VAL A 23 -5.80 5.35 -8.59
CA VAL A 23 -4.79 5.75 -9.59
C VAL A 23 -4.39 4.58 -10.48
N SER A 24 -4.26 3.36 -9.93
CA SER A 24 -3.97 2.16 -10.71
C SER A 24 -5.09 1.83 -11.70
N TYR A 25 -6.35 1.95 -11.28
CA TYR A 25 -7.50 1.73 -12.18
C TYR A 25 -7.62 2.81 -13.25
N LEU A 26 -7.33 4.08 -12.90
CA LEU A 26 -7.29 5.16 -13.90
C LEU A 26 -6.18 4.93 -14.94
N ASP A 27 -4.99 4.45 -14.51
CA ASP A 27 -3.92 4.07 -15.44
C ASP A 27 -4.36 2.93 -16.37
N MET A 28 -5.11 1.93 -15.85
CA MET A 28 -5.67 0.87 -16.69
C MET A 28 -6.64 1.43 -17.75
N VAL A 29 -7.51 2.36 -17.35
CA VAL A 29 -8.48 3.00 -18.28
C VAL A 29 -7.75 3.81 -19.36
N VAL A 30 -6.83 4.69 -18.94
CA VAL A 30 -6.14 5.62 -19.85
C VAL A 30 -5.23 4.88 -20.84
N ARG A 31 -4.54 3.84 -20.36
CA ARG A 31 -3.61 3.05 -21.18
C ARG A 31 -4.24 1.83 -21.83
N ALA A 32 -5.52 1.58 -21.57
CA ALA A 32 -6.24 0.38 -22.04
C ALA A 32 -5.48 -0.93 -21.76
N ARG A 33 -4.79 -1.02 -20.62
CA ARG A 33 -4.02 -2.20 -20.23
C ARG A 33 -4.82 -3.14 -19.33
N PRO A 34 -4.54 -4.44 -19.34
CA PRO A 34 -5.17 -5.38 -18.42
C PRO A 34 -4.75 -5.10 -16.95
N ALA A 35 -5.50 -5.67 -16.02
CA ALA A 35 -5.11 -5.70 -14.62
C ALA A 35 -3.78 -6.44 -14.43
N SER A 36 -3.02 -6.06 -13.41
CA SER A 36 -1.81 -6.78 -13.02
C SER A 36 -2.18 -8.15 -12.47
N SER A 37 -1.47 -9.19 -12.89
CA SER A 37 -1.57 -10.53 -12.30
C SER A 37 -0.75 -10.68 -11.00
N THR A 38 0.05 -9.68 -10.66
CA THR A 38 0.95 -9.70 -9.50
C THR A 38 0.21 -9.95 -8.17
N PRO A 39 -0.97 -9.34 -7.90
CA PRO A 39 -1.72 -9.62 -6.67
C PRO A 39 -2.17 -11.09 -6.57
N ASP A 40 -2.68 -11.66 -7.66
CA ASP A 40 -3.14 -13.05 -7.70
C ASP A 40 -1.96 -14.02 -7.51
N GLU A 41 -0.84 -13.75 -8.16
CA GLU A 41 0.39 -14.53 -8.03
C GLU A 41 0.97 -14.44 -6.61
N THR A 42 0.93 -13.25 -5.98
CA THR A 42 1.33 -13.07 -4.59
C THR A 42 0.46 -13.92 -3.66
N ALA A 43 -0.86 -13.90 -3.86
CA ALA A 43 -1.79 -14.73 -3.08
C ALA A 43 -1.49 -16.24 -3.28
N ARG A 44 -1.18 -16.66 -4.51
CA ARG A 44 -0.79 -18.04 -4.81
C ARG A 44 0.49 -18.42 -4.06
N ARG A 45 1.55 -17.64 -4.18
CA ARG A 45 2.84 -17.91 -3.53
C ARG A 45 2.75 -17.92 -2.00
N LEU A 46 1.97 -17.02 -1.43
CA LEU A 46 1.74 -17.00 0.01
C LEU A 46 0.99 -18.25 0.48
N ALA A 47 -0.05 -18.67 -0.25
CA ALA A 47 -0.79 -19.90 0.07
C ALA A 47 0.13 -21.14 0.00
N GLU A 48 0.96 -21.24 -1.04
CA GLU A 48 1.96 -22.31 -1.17
C GLU A 48 2.96 -22.33 -0.01
N THR A 49 3.50 -21.16 0.33
CA THR A 49 4.47 -21.01 1.43
C THR A 49 3.85 -21.35 2.79
N ALA A 50 2.57 -21.00 2.98
CA ALA A 50 1.82 -21.29 4.19
C ALA A 50 1.18 -22.70 4.19
N HIS A 51 1.37 -23.49 3.14
CA HIS A 51 0.75 -24.81 2.93
C HIS A 51 -0.78 -24.77 3.02
N VAL A 52 -1.38 -23.68 2.53
CA VAL A 52 -2.83 -23.50 2.46
C VAL A 52 -3.35 -23.96 1.10
N ASP A 53 -4.22 -24.97 1.12
CA ASP A 53 -4.89 -25.44 -0.09
C ASP A 53 -6.01 -24.46 -0.50
N LEU A 54 -5.87 -23.90 -1.68
CA LEU A 54 -6.90 -23.02 -2.28
C LEU A 54 -7.99 -23.82 -3.04
N GLY A 55 -7.90 -25.16 -3.03
CA GLY A 55 -8.86 -26.05 -3.68
C GLY A 55 -8.66 -26.18 -5.20
N PRO A 56 -9.64 -26.80 -5.91
CA PRO A 56 -9.58 -26.96 -7.36
C PRO A 56 -9.38 -25.64 -8.10
N GLU A 57 -8.70 -25.66 -9.25
CA GLU A 57 -8.21 -24.47 -9.94
C GLU A 57 -9.30 -23.43 -10.27
N ASP A 58 -10.51 -23.87 -10.63
CA ASP A 58 -11.65 -22.98 -10.87
C ASP A 58 -12.01 -22.14 -9.63
N ARG A 59 -11.93 -22.72 -8.44
CA ARG A 59 -12.16 -22.05 -7.16
C ARG A 59 -10.91 -21.30 -6.68
N ALA A 60 -9.74 -21.90 -6.87
CA ALA A 60 -8.47 -21.29 -6.49
C ALA A 60 -8.23 -19.96 -7.22
N ALA A 61 -8.55 -19.88 -8.53
CA ALA A 61 -8.46 -18.63 -9.29
C ALA A 61 -9.30 -17.51 -8.67
N ASN A 62 -10.58 -17.80 -8.36
CA ASN A 62 -11.47 -16.82 -7.74
C ASN A 62 -10.99 -16.40 -6.34
N ARG A 63 -10.43 -17.34 -5.55
CA ARG A 63 -9.87 -17.05 -4.23
C ARG A 63 -8.64 -16.15 -4.33
N ARG A 64 -7.74 -16.40 -5.29
CA ARG A 64 -6.58 -15.54 -5.54
C ARG A 64 -6.99 -14.12 -5.90
N SER A 65 -7.94 -13.96 -6.82
CA SER A 65 -8.46 -12.65 -7.24
C SER A 65 -9.13 -11.87 -6.10
N GLY A 66 -9.68 -12.56 -5.09
CA GLY A 66 -10.17 -11.92 -3.87
C GLY A 66 -9.07 -11.63 -2.86
N LEU A 67 -8.16 -12.58 -2.65
CA LEU A 67 -7.08 -12.46 -1.67
C LEU A 67 -6.04 -11.39 -2.06
N GLY A 68 -5.70 -11.27 -3.33
CA GLY A 68 -4.73 -10.29 -3.81
C GLY A 68 -5.03 -8.86 -3.33
N PRO A 69 -6.20 -8.29 -3.65
CA PRO A 69 -6.61 -6.99 -3.14
C PRO A 69 -6.65 -6.90 -1.61
N VAL A 70 -7.14 -7.94 -0.91
CA VAL A 70 -7.18 -7.97 0.57
C VAL A 70 -5.77 -7.87 1.15
N LEU A 71 -4.81 -8.60 0.60
CA LEU A 71 -3.41 -8.54 1.02
C LEU A 71 -2.80 -7.14 0.76
N GLY A 72 -3.10 -6.53 -0.40
CA GLY A 72 -2.65 -5.18 -0.72
C GLY A 72 -3.20 -4.13 0.25
N TYR A 73 -4.49 -4.15 0.55
CA TYR A 73 -5.10 -3.28 1.57
C TYR A 73 -4.51 -3.56 2.95
N GLY A 74 -4.38 -4.82 3.34
CA GLY A 74 -3.80 -5.23 4.61
C GLY A 74 -2.39 -4.70 4.80
N MET A 75 -1.55 -4.79 3.77
CA MET A 75 -0.19 -4.26 3.76
C MET A 75 -0.19 -2.73 3.97
N GLY A 76 -0.96 -1.99 3.16
CA GLY A 76 -1.00 -0.54 3.27
C GLY A 76 -1.52 -0.05 4.62
N ILE A 77 -2.54 -0.72 5.20
CA ILE A 77 -3.07 -0.44 6.54
C ILE A 77 -2.02 -0.74 7.60
N ALA A 78 -1.35 -1.89 7.52
CA ALA A 78 -0.34 -2.31 8.50
C ALA A 78 0.87 -1.36 8.51
N VAL A 79 1.38 -0.98 7.34
CA VAL A 79 2.47 -0.01 7.23
C VAL A 79 2.05 1.36 7.75
N GLY A 80 0.84 1.83 7.41
CA GLY A 80 0.28 3.06 7.94
C GLY A 80 0.17 3.04 9.45
N ALA A 81 -0.34 1.96 10.04
CA ALA A 81 -0.45 1.76 11.48
C ALA A 81 0.91 1.80 12.17
N LEU A 82 1.90 1.09 11.62
CA LEU A 82 3.25 1.03 12.17
C LEU A 82 3.93 2.41 12.14
N VAL A 83 3.89 3.10 11.00
CA VAL A 83 4.44 4.45 10.85
C VAL A 83 3.74 5.41 11.82
N GLY A 84 2.42 5.34 11.93
CA GLY A 84 1.64 6.14 12.85
C GLY A 84 2.00 5.92 14.31
N ALA A 85 2.24 4.66 14.71
CA ALA A 85 2.68 4.31 16.06
C ALA A 85 4.08 4.88 16.37
N LEU A 86 4.98 4.91 15.38
CA LEU A 86 6.35 5.40 15.51
C LEU A 86 6.45 6.93 15.42
N ALA A 87 5.56 7.58 14.70
CA ALA A 87 5.59 9.02 14.47
C ALA A 87 5.40 9.88 15.72
N GLY A 88 4.98 9.29 16.85
CA GLY A 88 4.93 9.96 18.15
C GLY A 88 3.99 11.18 18.23
N GLY A 89 3.04 11.29 17.31
CA GLY A 89 2.11 12.42 17.25
C GLY A 89 2.58 13.59 16.39
N ARG A 90 3.73 13.51 15.77
CA ARG A 90 4.24 14.55 14.85
C ARG A 90 3.40 14.58 13.57
N ARG A 91 3.20 15.77 13.02
CA ARG A 91 2.59 15.92 11.69
C ARG A 91 3.58 15.49 10.60
N ALA A 92 3.05 14.90 9.54
CA ALA A 92 3.85 14.63 8.34
C ALA A 92 4.15 15.94 7.60
N SER A 93 5.39 16.12 7.18
CA SER A 93 5.74 17.17 6.23
C SER A 93 5.00 16.91 4.91
N LEU A 94 4.31 17.90 4.36
CA LEU A 94 3.59 17.75 3.08
C LEU A 94 4.52 17.69 1.86
N SER A 95 5.77 18.12 2.01
CA SER A 95 6.76 18.04 0.93
C SER A 95 7.51 16.70 0.88
N VAL A 96 7.84 16.13 2.03
CA VAL A 96 8.66 14.90 2.13
C VAL A 96 7.83 13.68 2.55
N GLY A 97 6.81 13.89 3.39
CA GLY A 97 5.95 12.83 3.93
C GLY A 97 5.33 11.92 2.86
N PRO A 98 4.75 12.46 1.78
CA PRO A 98 4.21 11.64 0.70
C PRO A 98 5.22 10.70 0.06
N VAL A 99 6.43 11.20 -0.22
CA VAL A 99 7.50 10.38 -0.83
C VAL A 99 7.99 9.32 0.14
N LEU A 100 8.16 9.67 1.42
CA LEU A 100 8.59 8.69 2.43
C LEU A 100 7.52 7.62 2.67
N LEU A 101 6.25 7.98 2.82
CA LEU A 101 5.17 7.02 3.05
C LEU A 101 4.94 6.14 1.83
N GLY A 102 4.80 6.74 0.65
CA GLY A 102 4.64 6.01 -0.60
C GLY A 102 5.83 5.11 -0.90
N GLY A 103 7.04 5.63 -0.78
CA GLY A 103 8.27 4.87 -0.98
C GLY A 103 8.45 3.72 0.03
N THR A 104 8.02 3.92 1.29
CA THR A 104 8.06 2.85 2.30
C THR A 104 7.11 1.70 1.92
N VAL A 105 5.86 2.00 1.56
CA VAL A 105 4.91 0.96 1.14
C VAL A 105 5.39 0.26 -0.12
N MET A 106 5.85 1.00 -1.13
CA MET A 106 6.44 0.47 -2.35
C MET A 106 7.60 -0.48 -2.05
N ALA A 107 8.58 -0.04 -1.25
CA ALA A 107 9.76 -0.84 -0.93
C ALA A 107 9.40 -2.14 -0.17
N ILE A 108 8.45 -2.09 0.76
CA ILE A 108 8.00 -3.28 1.50
C ILE A 108 7.21 -4.21 0.56
N SER A 109 6.31 -3.66 -0.27
CA SER A 109 5.52 -4.42 -1.23
C SER A 109 6.42 -5.13 -2.24
N ASP A 110 7.25 -4.38 -2.96
CA ASP A 110 8.12 -4.92 -3.99
C ASP A 110 9.19 -5.85 -3.43
N GLY A 111 9.74 -5.51 -2.26
CA GLY A 111 10.68 -6.36 -1.55
C GLY A 111 10.07 -7.70 -1.15
N SER A 112 8.83 -7.70 -0.64
CA SER A 112 8.13 -8.94 -0.29
C SER A 112 7.76 -9.77 -1.53
N MET A 113 7.30 -9.13 -2.61
CA MET A 113 7.00 -9.81 -3.87
C MET A 113 8.26 -10.35 -4.55
N THR A 114 9.38 -9.64 -4.45
CA THR A 114 10.69 -10.12 -4.93
C THR A 114 11.15 -11.32 -4.12
N ALA A 115 11.02 -11.30 -2.81
CA ALA A 115 11.37 -12.42 -1.93
C ALA A 115 10.52 -13.67 -2.21
N LEU A 116 9.25 -13.49 -2.61
CA LEU A 116 8.36 -14.56 -3.04
C LEU A 116 8.60 -15.02 -4.49
N GLY A 117 9.50 -14.40 -5.22
CA GLY A 117 9.78 -14.70 -6.63
C GLY A 117 8.61 -14.33 -7.57
N VAL A 118 7.77 -13.36 -7.18
CA VAL A 118 6.63 -12.89 -7.97
C VAL A 118 7.07 -11.84 -8.98
N THR A 119 8.01 -10.98 -8.61
CA THR A 119 8.56 -9.92 -9.47
C THR A 119 10.06 -9.77 -9.28
N ASP A 120 10.72 -9.18 -10.25
CA ASP A 120 12.12 -8.76 -10.15
C ASP A 120 12.26 -7.33 -10.68
N PRO A 121 12.34 -6.31 -9.81
CA PRO A 121 12.46 -4.91 -10.22
C PRO A 121 13.67 -4.61 -11.12
N ARG A 122 14.71 -5.47 -11.10
CA ARG A 122 15.89 -5.32 -11.97
C ARG A 122 15.57 -5.54 -13.43
N THR A 123 14.48 -6.23 -13.73
CA THR A 123 14.02 -6.53 -15.10
C THR A 123 12.98 -5.52 -15.61
N TRP A 124 12.54 -4.60 -14.75
CA TRP A 124 11.48 -3.66 -15.09
C TRP A 124 11.93 -2.63 -16.11
N ARG A 125 11.04 -2.33 -17.05
CA ARG A 125 11.19 -1.20 -17.97
C ARG A 125 10.83 0.10 -17.26
N ARG A 126 11.22 1.25 -17.83
CA ARG A 126 10.86 2.57 -17.28
C ARG A 126 9.36 2.75 -17.10
N SER A 127 8.54 2.21 -18.02
CA SER A 127 7.07 2.25 -17.92
C SER A 127 6.55 1.49 -16.71
N ASP A 128 7.20 0.40 -16.31
CA ASP A 128 6.78 -0.44 -15.20
C ASP A 128 7.09 0.28 -13.88
N TRP A 129 8.27 0.91 -13.80
CA TRP A 129 8.63 1.78 -12.67
C TRP A 129 7.65 2.95 -12.50
N VAL A 130 7.22 3.60 -13.59
CA VAL A 130 6.24 4.70 -13.52
C VAL A 130 4.87 4.17 -13.09
N ALA A 131 4.44 3.04 -13.65
CA ALA A 131 3.16 2.41 -13.33
C ALA A 131 3.07 1.94 -11.88
N ASP A 132 4.20 1.69 -11.23
CA ASP A 132 4.28 1.33 -9.82
C ASP A 132 4.47 2.55 -8.92
N PHE A 133 5.42 3.41 -9.24
CA PHE A 133 5.75 4.58 -8.42
C PHE A 133 4.58 5.58 -8.29
N VAL A 134 3.84 5.86 -9.38
CA VAL A 134 2.78 6.86 -9.38
C VAL A 134 1.62 6.49 -8.44
N PRO A 135 1.08 5.26 -8.45
CA PRO A 135 0.09 4.83 -7.46
C PRO A 135 0.61 4.87 -6.01
N HIS A 136 1.86 4.47 -5.78
CA HIS A 136 2.46 4.52 -4.45
C HIS A 136 2.67 5.96 -3.96
N LEU A 137 2.99 6.90 -4.85
CA LEU A 137 3.02 8.31 -4.49
C LEU A 137 1.62 8.85 -4.12
N ALA A 138 0.57 8.41 -4.84
CA ALA A 138 -0.81 8.74 -4.50
C ALA A 138 -1.21 8.19 -3.12
N TYR A 139 -0.79 6.96 -2.79
CA TYR A 139 -0.89 6.44 -1.42
C TYR A 139 -0.27 7.41 -0.42
N GLY A 140 0.98 7.80 -0.64
CA GLY A 140 1.72 8.67 0.27
C GLY A 140 1.06 10.04 0.48
N VAL A 141 0.56 10.65 -0.61
CA VAL A 141 -0.16 11.94 -0.55
C VAL A 141 -1.44 11.81 0.28
N ALA A 142 -2.27 10.82 -0.02
CA ALA A 142 -3.55 10.62 0.66
C ALA A 142 -3.36 10.24 2.13
N ALA A 143 -2.39 9.37 2.42
CA ALA A 143 -2.07 8.97 3.79
C ALA A 143 -1.53 10.15 4.61
N ALA A 144 -0.58 10.94 4.08
CA ALA A 144 -0.04 12.12 4.75
C ALA A 144 -1.12 13.19 5.02
N ALA A 145 -1.99 13.43 4.04
CA ALA A 145 -3.10 14.38 4.19
C ALA A 145 -4.08 13.92 5.28
N THR A 146 -4.47 12.65 5.25
CA THR A 146 -5.37 12.05 6.25
C THR A 146 -4.75 12.08 7.64
N TRP A 147 -3.50 11.66 7.78
CA TRP A 147 -2.76 11.74 9.04
C TRP A 147 -2.75 13.15 9.63
N ASN A 148 -2.48 14.15 8.80
CA ASN A 148 -2.45 15.54 9.23
C ASN A 148 -3.85 16.10 9.59
N ARG A 149 -4.91 15.58 8.99
CA ARG A 149 -6.30 15.93 9.34
C ARG A 149 -6.70 15.36 10.70
N LEU A 150 -6.32 14.14 10.99
CA LEU A 150 -6.59 13.47 12.27
C LEU A 150 -5.75 14.06 13.41
N ARG A 151 -4.72 14.85 13.10
CA ARG A 151 -3.83 15.50 14.08
C ARG A 151 -3.80 17.01 13.88
N PRO A 152 -4.78 17.73 14.44
CA PRO A 152 -4.80 19.17 14.35
C PRO A 152 -3.54 19.78 14.95
N PRO A 153 -3.12 20.98 14.50
CA PRO A 153 -1.97 21.67 15.07
C PRO A 153 -2.17 21.76 16.60
N SER A 154 -1.17 21.36 17.37
CA SER A 154 -1.14 21.67 18.80
C SER A 154 -1.31 23.17 18.92
N GLY A 155 -2.45 23.61 19.47
CA GLY A 155 -2.74 25.03 19.64
C GLY A 155 -1.54 25.69 20.33
N ARG A 156 -1.04 26.79 19.73
CA ARG A 156 -0.22 27.72 20.48
C ARG A 156 -1.07 28.14 21.66
N GLY A 157 -0.70 27.72 22.87
CA GLY A 157 -1.37 28.14 24.07
C GLY A 157 -1.54 29.65 24.04
N CYS A 158 -2.76 30.12 24.18
CA CYS A 158 -3.02 31.51 24.54
C CYS A 158 -2.21 31.78 25.81
N ARG A 159 -1.18 32.63 25.69
CA ARG A 159 -0.59 33.33 26.80
C ARG A 159 -1.34 34.65 26.95
#